data_824b456a508ecd25b484c2f8d020d1e5
#
_entry.id   824b456a508ecd25b484c2f8d020d1e5
#
_cell.length_a   1.000
_cell.length_b   1.000
_cell.length_c   1.000
_cell.angle_alpha   90.00
_cell.angle_beta   90.00
_cell.angle_gamma   90.00
#
_symmetry.space_group_name_H-M   'P 1'
#
loop_
_entity.id
_entity.type
_entity.pdbx_description
1 polymer ?
#
loop_
_entity_poly.entity_id
_entity_poly.type
_entity_poly.pdbx_seq_one_letter_code
_entity_poly.pdbx_strand_id
1 'polypeptide(L)'
;MKRLILSLLAVCLLWMANAQNPAWGPQSKVVTDSIYSQVLKAHRAYTIYLPQSYSNETDRKYPILYLLHGMSGVNTSWFTDQRVKDVMDQLVASGEACEMIIVSPNAGGNPATCWNGYFNMPGWAYEDFFYKEFLPYIEKTYRVKGDKRHRAIAGLSMGGGGTASYAQRYPDMYCAAYAMSALMNIPVSGEEVGRDPDHTNKMAVLTRSVQEHSCIRYVAEADVARKAQLRTVQWFVDCGDDDFLLDRNIEFFQAMRNA
;
A
#
# COMPACT_ATOMS: atom_id res chain seq x y z
N MET A 1 -38.63 -45.65 2.68
CA MET A 1 -37.98 -44.79 1.66
C MET A 1 -38.50 -43.36 1.62
N LYS A 2 -39.82 -43.08 1.56
CA LYS A 2 -40.34 -41.70 1.50
C LYS A 2 -39.97 -40.81 2.71
N ARG A 3 -39.89 -41.35 3.92
CA ARG A 3 -39.49 -40.55 5.13
C ARG A 3 -38.00 -40.20 5.19
N LEU A 4 -37.12 -41.03 4.59
CA LEU A 4 -35.68 -40.75 4.53
C LEU A 4 -35.35 -39.65 3.50
N ILE A 5 -36.09 -39.61 2.40
CA ILE A 5 -35.93 -38.58 1.34
C ILE A 5 -36.40 -37.21 1.83
N LEU A 6 -37.47 -37.14 2.63
CA LEU A 6 -37.95 -35.89 3.21
C LEU A 6 -36.97 -35.30 4.27
N SER A 7 -36.31 -36.16 5.05
CA SER A 7 -35.31 -35.69 6.03
C SER A 7 -34.03 -35.19 5.36
N LEU A 8 -33.56 -35.81 4.29
CA LEU A 8 -32.43 -35.35 3.50
C LEU A 8 -32.71 -34.02 2.77
N LEU A 9 -33.92 -33.86 2.21
CA LEU A 9 -34.35 -32.59 1.60
C LEU A 9 -34.46 -31.47 2.63
N ALA A 10 -34.93 -31.73 3.85
CA ALA A 10 -35.02 -30.74 4.91
C ALA A 10 -33.63 -30.31 5.42
N VAL A 11 -32.67 -31.25 5.50
CA VAL A 11 -31.26 -30.92 5.86
C VAL A 11 -30.57 -30.11 4.76
N CYS A 12 -30.79 -30.44 3.48
CA CYS A 12 -30.25 -29.65 2.36
C CYS A 12 -30.87 -28.25 2.28
N LEU A 13 -32.16 -28.09 2.55
CA LEU A 13 -32.84 -26.80 2.58
C LEU A 13 -32.36 -25.93 3.76
N LEU A 14 -32.08 -26.54 4.93
CA LEU A 14 -31.48 -25.85 6.08
C LEU A 14 -30.01 -25.43 5.80
N TRP A 15 -29.27 -26.24 5.04
CA TRP A 15 -27.92 -25.90 4.61
C TRP A 15 -27.91 -24.74 3.58
N MET A 16 -28.83 -24.77 2.62
CA MET A 16 -28.98 -23.70 1.64
C MET A 16 -29.50 -22.39 2.27
N ALA A 17 -30.39 -22.47 3.28
CA ALA A 17 -30.87 -21.30 4.01
C ALA A 17 -29.78 -20.63 4.84
N ASN A 18 -28.84 -21.40 5.40
CA ASN A 18 -27.65 -20.85 6.07
C ASN A 18 -26.61 -20.27 5.10
N ALA A 19 -26.57 -20.72 3.85
CA ALA A 19 -25.68 -20.18 2.83
C ALA A 19 -26.17 -18.85 2.21
N GLN A 20 -27.42 -18.46 2.47
CA GLN A 20 -28.05 -17.30 1.82
C GLN A 20 -28.22 -16.06 2.71
N ASN A 21 -27.71 -16.04 3.93
CA ASN A 21 -27.82 -14.84 4.78
C ASN A 21 -26.50 -14.46 5.45
N PRO A 22 -25.55 -13.85 4.73
CA PRO A 22 -24.31 -13.33 5.30
C PRO A 22 -24.53 -12.14 6.24
N ALA A 23 -25.77 -11.68 6.42
CA ALA A 23 -26.09 -10.46 7.16
C ALA A 23 -26.05 -10.59 8.69
N TRP A 24 -25.85 -11.78 9.26
CA TRP A 24 -25.99 -12.01 10.70
C TRP A 24 -24.67 -12.28 11.45
N GLY A 25 -23.56 -12.32 10.75
CA GLY A 25 -22.23 -12.45 11.34
C GLY A 25 -21.48 -11.10 11.42
N PRO A 26 -20.37 -11.07 12.16
CA PRO A 26 -19.48 -9.90 12.13
C PRO A 26 -19.03 -9.64 10.69
N GLN A 27 -19.03 -8.37 10.30
CA GLN A 27 -18.64 -7.94 8.96
C GLN A 27 -17.30 -7.21 9.03
N SER A 28 -16.48 -7.35 7.99
CA SER A 28 -15.33 -6.48 7.79
C SER A 28 -15.78 -5.02 7.63
N LYS A 29 -14.94 -4.06 8.02
CA LYS A 29 -15.29 -2.64 8.02
C LYS A 29 -14.23 -1.84 7.27
N VAL A 30 -14.66 -0.79 6.58
CA VAL A 30 -13.80 0.26 6.06
C VAL A 30 -14.14 1.54 6.81
N VAL A 31 -13.14 2.18 7.39
CA VAL A 31 -13.28 3.41 8.17
C VAL A 31 -12.33 4.44 7.60
N THR A 32 -12.79 5.67 7.44
CA THR A 32 -11.95 6.83 7.12
C THR A 32 -11.83 7.71 8.35
N ASP A 33 -10.60 8.09 8.67
CA ASP A 33 -10.27 8.93 9.81
C ASP A 33 -9.07 9.83 9.46
N SER A 34 -8.59 10.63 10.38
CA SER A 34 -7.45 11.52 10.16
C SER A 34 -6.57 11.67 11.39
N ILE A 35 -5.30 11.95 11.15
CA ILE A 35 -4.33 12.34 12.17
C ILE A 35 -3.84 13.76 11.88
N TYR A 36 -3.70 14.59 12.90
CA TYR A 36 -2.99 15.86 12.74
C TYR A 36 -1.48 15.61 12.74
N SER A 37 -0.84 15.99 11.65
CA SER A 37 0.63 15.89 11.49
C SER A 37 1.32 17.16 12.00
N GLN A 38 2.24 16.98 12.93
CA GLN A 38 3.13 18.07 13.35
C GLN A 38 4.20 18.36 12.28
N VAL A 39 4.61 17.34 11.52
CA VAL A 39 5.57 17.47 10.43
C VAL A 39 4.98 18.27 9.27
N LEU A 40 3.77 17.92 8.83
CA LEU A 40 3.10 18.55 7.68
C LEU A 40 2.21 19.74 8.05
N LYS A 41 2.03 20.01 9.36
CA LYS A 41 1.16 21.09 9.90
C LYS A 41 -0.27 21.04 9.36
N ALA A 42 -0.79 19.82 9.14
CA ALA A 42 -2.11 19.60 8.56
C ALA A 42 -2.73 18.28 9.04
N HIS A 43 -4.07 18.20 8.98
CA HIS A 43 -4.75 16.92 9.10
C HIS A 43 -4.50 16.08 7.86
N ARG A 44 -4.11 14.81 8.08
CA ARG A 44 -3.90 13.82 7.01
C ARG A 44 -4.88 12.68 7.18
N ALA A 45 -5.76 12.55 6.20
CA ALA A 45 -6.74 11.48 6.16
C ALA A 45 -6.08 10.13 5.85
N TYR A 46 -6.69 9.07 6.33
CA TYR A 46 -6.39 7.68 5.94
C TYR A 46 -7.69 6.88 5.91
N THR A 47 -7.68 5.79 5.15
CA THR A 47 -8.77 4.81 5.15
C THR A 47 -8.21 3.46 5.53
N ILE A 48 -8.90 2.76 6.42
CA ILE A 48 -8.47 1.50 6.98
C ILE A 48 -9.55 0.42 6.84
N TYR A 49 -9.15 -0.75 6.36
CA TYR A 49 -9.95 -1.97 6.38
C TYR A 49 -9.61 -2.76 7.64
N LEU A 50 -10.64 -3.15 8.36
CA LEU A 50 -10.59 -4.00 9.54
C LEU A 50 -11.26 -5.33 9.20
N PRO A 51 -10.58 -6.48 9.38
CA PRO A 51 -11.12 -7.78 9.00
C PRO A 51 -12.33 -8.18 9.83
N GLN A 52 -13.04 -9.19 9.36
CA GLN A 52 -14.32 -9.65 9.94
C GLN A 52 -14.21 -9.98 11.43
N SER A 53 -13.15 -10.68 11.84
CA SER A 53 -12.96 -11.03 13.26
C SER A 53 -12.56 -9.86 14.17
N TYR A 54 -12.19 -8.70 13.58
CA TYR A 54 -11.67 -7.56 14.36
C TYR A 54 -12.64 -7.07 15.44
N SER A 55 -13.95 -7.15 15.24
CA SER A 55 -14.93 -6.70 16.22
C SER A 55 -15.14 -7.68 17.38
N ASN A 56 -14.88 -8.96 17.18
CA ASN A 56 -15.20 -10.04 18.12
C ASN A 56 -13.97 -10.58 18.85
N GLU A 57 -12.82 -10.66 18.18
CA GLU A 57 -11.58 -11.17 18.74
C GLU A 57 -10.73 -10.01 19.29
N THR A 58 -11.11 -9.47 20.44
CA THR A 58 -10.57 -8.23 20.99
C THR A 58 -9.09 -8.29 21.36
N ASP A 59 -8.55 -9.48 21.66
CA ASP A 59 -7.14 -9.69 22.02
C ASP A 59 -6.25 -10.04 20.83
N ARG A 60 -6.86 -10.37 19.69
CA ARG A 60 -6.13 -10.76 18.46
C ARG A 60 -5.46 -9.56 17.84
N LYS A 61 -4.17 -9.73 17.47
CA LYS A 61 -3.42 -8.79 16.63
C LYS A 61 -3.29 -9.33 15.21
N TYR A 62 -3.27 -8.43 14.26
CA TYR A 62 -3.32 -8.72 12.82
C TYR A 62 -2.04 -8.27 12.10
N PRO A 63 -1.60 -8.98 11.05
CA PRO A 63 -0.66 -8.42 10.08
C PRO A 63 -1.22 -7.13 9.48
N ILE A 64 -0.35 -6.28 8.96
CA ILE A 64 -0.75 -5.03 8.32
C ILE A 64 -0.14 -4.87 6.93
N LEU A 65 -0.97 -4.39 6.00
CA LEU A 65 -0.57 -3.92 4.68
C LEU A 65 -0.76 -2.41 4.59
N TYR A 66 0.33 -1.69 4.36
CA TYR A 66 0.29 -0.28 3.95
C TYR A 66 0.10 -0.22 2.44
N LEU A 67 -0.96 0.46 1.97
CA LEU A 67 -1.37 0.46 0.58
C LEU A 67 -1.36 1.88 0.02
N LEU A 68 -0.39 2.18 -0.85
CA LEU A 68 -0.09 3.52 -1.33
C LEU A 68 -0.80 3.80 -2.66
N HIS A 69 -1.55 4.91 -2.74
CA HIS A 69 -2.32 5.29 -3.93
C HIS A 69 -1.45 5.94 -5.02
N GLY A 70 -1.95 5.95 -6.26
CA GLY A 70 -1.32 6.64 -7.40
C GLY A 70 -1.48 8.16 -7.33
N MET A 71 -0.84 8.88 -8.27
CA MET A 71 -0.74 10.34 -8.29
C MET A 71 -2.10 11.06 -8.22
N SER A 72 -3.12 10.55 -8.88
CA SER A 72 -4.45 11.17 -8.89
C SER A 72 -5.40 10.62 -7.82
N GLY A 73 -4.92 9.66 -7.02
CA GLY A 73 -5.70 9.01 -5.99
C GLY A 73 -5.66 9.75 -4.66
N VAL A 74 -6.47 9.25 -3.75
CA VAL A 74 -6.54 9.68 -2.34
C VAL A 74 -6.64 8.43 -1.45
N ASN A 75 -6.69 8.62 -0.15
CA ASN A 75 -6.79 7.51 0.82
C ASN A 75 -7.95 6.53 0.58
N THR A 76 -9.05 6.96 -0.04
CA THR A 76 -10.22 6.11 -0.31
C THR A 76 -10.12 5.32 -1.61
N SER A 77 -9.26 5.70 -2.57
CA SER A 77 -9.25 5.17 -3.94
C SER A 77 -9.12 3.65 -4.00
N TRP A 78 -8.30 3.04 -3.15
CA TRP A 78 -8.17 1.58 -3.09
C TRP A 78 -9.47 0.86 -2.71
N PHE A 79 -10.32 1.52 -1.93
CA PHE A 79 -11.57 0.95 -1.44
C PHE A 79 -12.77 1.28 -2.33
N THR A 80 -12.78 2.47 -2.95
CA THR A 80 -13.86 2.92 -3.85
C THR A 80 -13.65 2.41 -5.28
N ASP A 81 -12.46 2.61 -5.84
CA ASP A 81 -12.19 2.38 -7.25
C ASP A 81 -11.70 0.94 -7.50
N GLN A 82 -10.84 0.42 -6.61
CA GLN A 82 -10.24 -0.91 -6.73
C GLN A 82 -10.95 -1.98 -5.89
N ARG A 83 -11.96 -1.62 -5.08
CA ARG A 83 -12.79 -2.52 -4.29
C ARG A 83 -12.00 -3.49 -3.40
N VAL A 84 -10.88 -3.04 -2.83
CA VAL A 84 -9.97 -3.88 -2.04
C VAL A 84 -10.67 -4.58 -0.88
N LYS A 85 -11.72 -3.97 -0.30
CA LYS A 85 -12.54 -4.65 0.73
C LYS A 85 -13.14 -5.95 0.21
N ASP A 86 -13.79 -5.90 -0.96
CA ASP A 86 -14.50 -7.06 -1.51
C ASP A 86 -13.50 -8.15 -1.91
N VAL A 87 -12.37 -7.75 -2.51
CA VAL A 87 -11.29 -8.69 -2.86
C VAL A 87 -10.74 -9.37 -1.62
N MET A 88 -10.45 -8.60 -0.56
CA MET A 88 -9.89 -9.14 0.68
C MET A 88 -10.88 -10.08 1.38
N ASP A 89 -12.16 -9.71 1.45
CA ASP A 89 -13.20 -10.55 2.03
C ASP A 89 -13.34 -11.88 1.29
N GLN A 90 -13.24 -11.88 -0.05
CA GLN A 90 -13.26 -13.10 -0.87
C GLN A 90 -12.04 -13.99 -0.62
N LEU A 91 -10.84 -13.42 -0.61
CA LEU A 91 -9.59 -14.16 -0.39
C LEU A 91 -9.53 -14.78 1.02
N VAL A 92 -10.05 -14.09 2.02
CA VAL A 92 -10.17 -14.65 3.38
C VAL A 92 -11.20 -15.77 3.43
N ALA A 93 -12.35 -15.59 2.79
CA ALA A 93 -13.41 -16.58 2.78
C ALA A 93 -13.01 -17.87 2.01
N SER A 94 -12.20 -17.76 0.96
CA SER A 94 -11.65 -18.90 0.21
C SER A 94 -10.45 -19.57 0.91
N GLY A 95 -9.88 -18.95 1.94
CA GLY A 95 -8.68 -19.42 2.63
C GLY A 95 -7.36 -19.12 1.89
N GLU A 96 -7.41 -18.30 0.82
CA GLU A 96 -6.23 -17.89 0.05
C GLU A 96 -5.43 -16.79 0.76
N ALA A 97 -6.06 -16.02 1.64
CA ALA A 97 -5.39 -15.03 2.45
C ALA A 97 -5.76 -15.14 3.93
N CYS A 98 -4.83 -14.77 4.81
CA CYS A 98 -5.14 -14.57 6.22
C CYS A 98 -5.80 -13.21 6.44
N GLU A 99 -6.59 -13.10 7.50
CA GLU A 99 -7.12 -11.81 7.94
C GLU A 99 -5.99 -10.84 8.28
N MET A 100 -6.04 -9.64 7.72
CA MET A 100 -5.08 -8.56 7.96
C MET A 100 -5.76 -7.19 8.01
N ILE A 101 -5.10 -6.23 8.57
CA ILE A 101 -5.46 -4.81 8.49
C ILE A 101 -4.85 -4.26 7.20
N ILE A 102 -5.61 -3.45 6.45
CA ILE A 102 -5.10 -2.73 5.27
C ILE A 102 -5.33 -1.24 5.50
N VAL A 103 -4.29 -0.42 5.39
CA VAL A 103 -4.40 1.02 5.59
C VAL A 103 -3.82 1.79 4.42
N SER A 104 -4.60 2.76 3.91
CA SER A 104 -4.19 3.65 2.84
C SER A 104 -4.12 5.09 3.36
N PRO A 105 -2.91 5.68 3.51
CA PRO A 105 -2.75 7.07 3.86
C PRO A 105 -2.97 7.98 2.64
N ASN A 106 -3.38 9.22 2.89
CA ASN A 106 -3.47 10.24 1.86
C ASN A 106 -2.11 10.93 1.65
N ALA A 107 -1.48 10.73 0.51
CA ALA A 107 -0.19 11.33 0.14
C ALA A 107 -0.33 12.57 -0.75
N GLY A 108 -1.48 13.22 -0.75
CA GLY A 108 -1.72 14.45 -1.50
C GLY A 108 -2.95 14.38 -2.38
N GLY A 109 -3.06 15.28 -3.32
CA GLY A 109 -4.16 15.39 -4.26
C GLY A 109 -3.67 15.64 -5.69
N ASN A 110 -4.39 16.46 -6.44
CA ASN A 110 -3.97 16.86 -7.78
C ASN A 110 -2.64 17.64 -7.72
N PRO A 111 -1.53 17.15 -8.31
CA PRO A 111 -0.22 17.78 -8.19
C PRO A 111 -0.12 19.17 -8.84
N ALA A 112 -1.07 19.54 -9.70
CA ALA A 112 -1.15 20.90 -10.25
C ALA A 112 -1.56 21.94 -9.19
N THR A 113 -2.29 21.52 -8.15
CA THR A 113 -2.86 22.43 -7.13
C THR A 113 -2.44 22.12 -5.71
N CYS A 114 -2.08 20.86 -5.42
CA CYS A 114 -1.75 20.37 -4.09
C CYS A 114 -0.38 19.70 -4.07
N TRP A 115 0.22 19.62 -2.89
CA TRP A 115 1.34 18.69 -2.71
C TRP A 115 0.89 17.26 -2.90
N ASN A 116 1.78 16.44 -3.48
CA ASN A 116 1.53 15.04 -3.78
C ASN A 116 2.86 14.28 -3.77
N GLY A 117 2.87 13.07 -3.24
CA GLY A 117 4.04 12.20 -3.25
C GLY A 117 4.45 11.68 -1.87
N TYR A 118 5.28 10.66 -1.90
CA TYR A 118 5.68 9.88 -0.73
C TYR A 118 7.06 10.24 -0.16
N PHE A 119 7.78 11.17 -0.80
CA PHE A 119 9.13 11.55 -0.39
C PHE A 119 9.17 12.84 0.42
N ASN A 120 10.30 13.08 1.08
CA ASN A 120 10.59 14.38 1.65
C ASN A 120 10.98 15.34 0.52
N MET A 121 10.19 16.38 0.35
CA MET A 121 10.39 17.42 -0.64
C MET A 121 10.33 18.80 0.03
N PRO A 122 10.88 19.86 -0.57
CA PRO A 122 10.69 21.21 -0.08
C PRO A 122 9.21 21.55 0.14
N GLY A 123 8.81 21.86 1.37
CA GLY A 123 7.43 22.13 1.74
C GLY A 123 6.53 20.91 1.92
N TRP A 124 7.05 19.69 1.74
CA TRP A 124 6.30 18.46 1.86
C TRP A 124 7.17 17.33 2.42
N ALA A 125 7.35 17.24 3.72
CA ALA A 125 8.16 16.23 4.40
C ALA A 125 7.33 14.95 4.65
N TYR A 126 6.80 14.32 3.58
CA TYR A 126 5.83 13.24 3.71
C TYR A 126 6.42 11.95 4.25
N GLU A 127 7.64 11.59 3.87
CA GLU A 127 8.32 10.40 4.40
C GLU A 127 8.54 10.51 5.91
N ASP A 128 8.92 11.69 6.40
CA ASP A 128 9.04 11.97 7.82
C ASP A 128 7.69 11.83 8.53
N PHE A 129 6.61 12.36 7.95
CA PHE A 129 5.27 12.14 8.47
C PHE A 129 4.94 10.65 8.53
N PHE A 130 5.19 9.91 7.45
CA PHE A 130 4.85 8.50 7.37
C PHE A 130 5.55 7.67 8.46
N TYR A 131 6.86 7.83 8.63
CA TYR A 131 7.63 7.00 9.56
C TYR A 131 7.66 7.52 11.00
N LYS A 132 7.62 8.84 11.21
CA LYS A 132 7.71 9.42 12.56
C LYS A 132 6.37 9.61 13.23
N GLU A 133 5.28 9.73 12.47
CA GLU A 133 3.94 10.01 13.00
C GLU A 133 2.91 8.95 12.60
N PHE A 134 2.68 8.73 11.30
CA PHE A 134 1.58 7.92 10.79
C PHE A 134 1.70 6.44 11.16
N LEU A 135 2.80 5.80 10.80
CA LEU A 135 3.02 4.37 11.06
C LEU A 135 2.95 4.05 12.58
N PRO A 136 3.67 4.79 13.46
CA PRO A 136 3.56 4.57 14.90
C PRO A 136 2.14 4.80 15.45
N TYR A 137 1.43 5.79 14.91
CA TYR A 137 0.04 6.07 15.30
C TYR A 137 -0.88 4.89 14.95
N ILE A 138 -0.81 4.39 13.72
CA ILE A 138 -1.62 3.25 13.26
C ILE A 138 -1.34 2.01 14.12
N GLU A 139 -0.07 1.68 14.33
CA GLU A 139 0.30 0.48 15.08
C GLU A 139 0.01 0.57 16.58
N LYS A 140 -0.11 1.77 17.13
CA LYS A 140 -0.55 2.01 18.50
C LYS A 140 -2.07 2.00 18.64
N THR A 141 -2.78 2.53 17.64
CA THR A 141 -4.25 2.72 17.70
C THR A 141 -5.00 1.44 17.37
N TYR A 142 -4.46 0.64 16.45
CA TYR A 142 -5.08 -0.59 15.99
C TYR A 142 -4.30 -1.82 16.47
N ARG A 143 -4.95 -2.96 16.53
CA ARG A 143 -4.34 -4.23 16.99
C ARG A 143 -3.45 -4.84 15.90
N VAL A 144 -2.31 -4.22 15.66
CA VAL A 144 -1.31 -4.61 14.66
C VAL A 144 -0.21 -5.46 15.32
N LYS A 145 0.27 -6.46 14.58
CA LYS A 145 1.55 -7.12 14.86
C LYS A 145 2.67 -6.24 14.26
N GLY A 146 3.26 -5.36 15.07
CA GLY A 146 4.15 -4.29 14.63
C GLY A 146 5.59 -4.72 14.35
N ASP A 147 5.83 -5.94 13.86
CA ASP A 147 7.16 -6.44 13.51
C ASP A 147 7.33 -6.63 12.00
N LYS A 148 8.57 -6.77 11.54
CA LYS A 148 8.91 -6.95 10.11
C LYS A 148 8.11 -8.08 9.47
N ARG A 149 7.98 -9.23 10.14
CA ARG A 149 7.37 -10.44 9.59
C ARG A 149 5.88 -10.26 9.26
N HIS A 150 5.25 -9.30 9.91
CA HIS A 150 3.80 -9.05 9.80
C HIS A 150 3.47 -7.70 9.17
N ARG A 151 4.47 -7.02 8.59
CA ARG A 151 4.26 -5.73 7.91
C ARG A 151 4.65 -5.84 6.44
N ALA A 152 3.71 -5.51 5.56
CA ALA A 152 3.94 -5.41 4.12
C ALA A 152 3.57 -4.01 3.62
N ILE A 153 4.10 -3.67 2.45
CA ILE A 153 3.78 -2.42 1.76
C ILE A 153 3.52 -2.71 0.29
N ALA A 154 2.51 -2.06 -0.28
CA ALA A 154 2.19 -2.16 -1.70
C ALA A 154 1.71 -0.81 -2.23
N GLY A 155 1.75 -0.62 -3.53
CA GLY A 155 1.26 0.62 -4.13
C GLY A 155 1.26 0.61 -5.64
N LEU A 156 0.45 1.51 -6.21
CA LEU A 156 0.26 1.67 -7.65
C LEU A 156 0.92 2.96 -8.14
N SER A 157 1.60 2.93 -9.30
CA SER A 157 2.13 4.10 -9.99
C SER A 157 3.08 4.91 -9.09
N MET A 158 2.75 6.15 -8.74
CA MET A 158 3.46 6.95 -7.74
C MET A 158 3.60 6.21 -6.40
N GLY A 159 2.54 5.53 -5.95
CA GLY A 159 2.57 4.69 -4.75
C GLY A 159 3.43 3.43 -4.91
N GLY A 160 3.55 2.89 -6.12
CA GLY A 160 4.48 1.81 -6.45
C GLY A 160 5.95 2.24 -6.31
N GLY A 161 6.29 3.43 -6.81
CA GLY A 161 7.60 4.05 -6.59
C GLY A 161 7.89 4.32 -5.12
N GLY A 162 6.89 4.85 -4.38
CA GLY A 162 6.96 5.02 -2.93
C GLY A 162 7.19 3.69 -2.20
N THR A 163 6.47 2.65 -2.58
CA THR A 163 6.61 1.27 -2.04
C THR A 163 8.03 0.74 -2.24
N ALA A 164 8.54 0.79 -3.47
CA ALA A 164 9.88 0.31 -3.79
C ALA A 164 10.96 1.09 -3.02
N SER A 165 10.88 2.43 -3.03
CA SER A 165 11.83 3.27 -2.31
C SER A 165 11.81 3.04 -0.80
N TYR A 166 10.62 2.94 -0.20
CA TYR A 166 10.48 2.71 1.24
C TYR A 166 11.05 1.34 1.65
N ALA A 167 10.70 0.28 0.92
CA ALA A 167 11.22 -1.05 1.22
C ALA A 167 12.73 -1.19 0.97
N GLN A 168 13.29 -0.43 0.03
CA GLN A 168 14.74 -0.36 -0.20
C GLN A 168 15.48 0.36 0.93
N ARG A 169 14.92 1.45 1.42
CA ARG A 169 15.57 2.29 2.46
C ARG A 169 15.37 1.74 3.86
N TYR A 170 14.25 1.05 4.09
CA TYR A 170 13.89 0.46 5.39
C TYR A 170 13.60 -1.05 5.27
N PRO A 171 14.55 -1.85 4.74
CA PRO A 171 14.33 -3.27 4.50
C PRO A 171 14.04 -4.07 5.77
N ASP A 172 14.46 -3.59 6.92
CA ASP A 172 14.19 -4.23 8.22
C ASP A 172 12.76 -4.00 8.71
N MET A 173 11.98 -3.16 8.05
CA MET A 173 10.61 -2.88 8.45
C MET A 173 9.58 -3.77 7.74
N TYR A 174 9.87 -4.30 6.55
CA TYR A 174 8.89 -4.99 5.71
C TYR A 174 9.31 -6.42 5.38
N CYS A 175 8.35 -7.36 5.46
CA CYS A 175 8.55 -8.71 4.95
C CYS A 175 8.35 -8.80 3.43
N ALA A 176 7.47 -7.96 2.88
CA ALA A 176 7.13 -7.94 1.46
C ALA A 176 6.85 -6.53 0.95
N ALA A 177 7.18 -6.31 -0.32
CA ALA A 177 6.91 -5.09 -1.06
C ALA A 177 6.34 -5.43 -2.44
N TYR A 178 5.18 -4.85 -2.80
CA TYR A 178 4.55 -5.06 -4.09
C TYR A 178 4.37 -3.74 -4.83
N ALA A 179 5.16 -3.53 -5.87
CA ALA A 179 5.17 -2.34 -6.70
C ALA A 179 4.40 -2.61 -8.02
N MET A 180 3.23 -1.99 -8.16
CA MET A 180 2.33 -2.16 -9.30
C MET A 180 2.46 -0.98 -10.25
N SER A 181 2.76 -1.22 -11.55
CA SER A 181 2.96 -0.20 -12.58
C SER A 181 3.71 1.01 -12.03
N ALA A 182 4.86 0.76 -11.42
CA ALA A 182 5.47 1.66 -10.46
C ALA A 182 6.29 2.77 -11.12
N LEU A 183 6.19 3.97 -10.58
CA LEU A 183 7.00 5.12 -10.97
C LEU A 183 8.41 5.00 -10.35
N MET A 184 9.26 4.15 -10.96
CA MET A 184 10.59 3.78 -10.45
C MET A 184 11.65 4.83 -10.70
N ASN A 185 11.51 5.58 -11.77
CA ASN A 185 12.38 6.65 -12.20
C ASN A 185 11.66 7.48 -13.28
N ILE A 186 11.92 8.76 -13.34
CA ILE A 186 11.52 9.63 -14.46
C ILE A 186 12.80 10.15 -15.10
N PRO A 187 13.03 9.88 -16.39
CA PRO A 187 14.06 10.59 -17.13
C PRO A 187 13.63 12.06 -17.26
N VAL A 188 14.30 12.95 -16.58
CA VAL A 188 14.05 14.39 -16.71
C VAL A 188 15.18 14.97 -17.52
N SER A 189 14.86 15.75 -18.56
CA SER A 189 15.86 16.57 -19.24
C SER A 189 16.39 17.64 -18.29
N GLY A 190 17.68 17.93 -18.33
CA GLY A 190 18.29 18.95 -17.48
C GLY A 190 17.62 20.32 -17.56
N GLU A 191 16.89 20.60 -18.64
CA GLU A 191 16.12 21.84 -18.86
C GLU A 191 14.87 21.93 -17.98
N GLU A 192 14.17 20.82 -17.70
CA GLU A 192 12.98 20.81 -16.86
C GLU A 192 13.33 21.03 -15.38
N VAL A 193 14.47 20.50 -14.92
CA VAL A 193 14.94 20.68 -13.56
C VAL A 193 15.42 22.13 -13.32
N GLY A 194 15.97 22.79 -14.36
CA GLY A 194 16.46 24.17 -14.27
C GLY A 194 15.37 25.25 -14.30
N ARG A 195 14.13 24.90 -14.68
CA ARG A 195 13.01 25.84 -14.83
C ARG A 195 12.27 26.22 -13.55
N ASP A 196 12.59 25.58 -12.43
CA ASP A 196 11.96 25.87 -11.12
C ASP A 196 13.00 26.01 -10.00
N PRO A 197 13.87 27.05 -10.06
CA PRO A 197 14.92 27.23 -9.06
C PRO A 197 14.37 27.49 -7.65
N ASP A 198 13.19 28.08 -7.55
CA ASP A 198 12.56 28.44 -6.27
C ASP A 198 11.66 27.35 -5.69
N HIS A 199 11.59 26.19 -6.33
CA HIS A 199 10.74 25.07 -5.91
C HIS A 199 9.25 25.42 -5.74
N THR A 200 8.73 26.33 -6.55
CA THR A 200 7.33 26.78 -6.49
C THR A 200 6.38 25.92 -7.32
N ASN A 201 6.89 25.27 -8.37
CA ASN A 201 6.12 24.33 -9.20
C ASN A 201 6.10 22.94 -8.56
N LYS A 202 4.99 22.59 -7.95
CA LYS A 202 4.82 21.30 -7.24
C LYS A 202 5.06 20.08 -8.11
N MET A 203 4.69 20.14 -9.39
CA MET A 203 4.94 19.04 -10.34
C MET A 203 6.45 18.88 -10.62
N ALA A 204 7.17 19.98 -10.82
CA ALA A 204 8.61 19.93 -11.03
C ALA A 204 9.35 19.41 -9.78
N VAL A 205 8.92 19.83 -8.59
CA VAL A 205 9.45 19.31 -7.32
C VAL A 205 9.19 17.83 -7.16
N LEU A 206 7.97 17.36 -7.46
CA LEU A 206 7.63 15.93 -7.44
C LEU A 206 8.51 15.14 -8.42
N THR A 207 8.61 15.60 -9.66
CA THR A 207 9.43 14.95 -10.71
C THR A 207 10.90 14.83 -10.28
N ARG A 208 11.46 15.89 -9.73
CA ARG A 208 12.83 15.88 -9.18
C ARG A 208 12.95 14.87 -8.04
N SER A 209 11.98 14.83 -7.13
CA SER A 209 12.02 13.90 -6.00
C SER A 209 12.02 12.44 -6.45
N VAL A 210 11.29 12.09 -7.51
CA VAL A 210 11.32 10.74 -8.09
C VAL A 210 12.70 10.41 -8.67
N GLN A 211 13.36 11.36 -9.32
CA GLN A 211 14.73 11.17 -9.81
C GLN A 211 15.74 10.98 -8.66
N GLU A 212 15.66 11.80 -7.63
CA GLU A 212 16.53 11.72 -6.46
C GLU A 212 16.35 10.40 -5.72
N HIS A 213 15.13 9.87 -5.70
CA HIS A 213 14.76 8.59 -5.08
C HIS A 213 14.64 7.44 -6.10
N SER A 214 15.40 7.50 -7.21
CA SER A 214 15.38 6.46 -8.22
C SER A 214 15.65 5.07 -7.62
N CYS A 215 14.63 4.22 -7.66
CA CYS A 215 14.71 2.85 -7.15
C CYS A 215 15.74 2.02 -7.92
N ILE A 216 15.91 2.29 -9.21
CA ILE A 216 16.86 1.61 -10.10
C ILE A 216 18.29 1.97 -9.70
N ARG A 217 18.58 3.28 -9.59
CA ARG A 217 19.91 3.77 -9.18
C ARG A 217 20.29 3.27 -7.79
N TYR A 218 19.33 3.25 -6.85
CA TYR A 218 19.56 2.76 -5.51
C TYR A 218 20.12 1.33 -5.49
N VAL A 219 19.55 0.44 -6.31
CA VAL A 219 20.05 -0.96 -6.42
C VAL A 219 21.39 -1.03 -7.11
N ALA A 220 21.58 -0.26 -8.18
CA ALA A 220 22.83 -0.23 -8.94
C ALA A 220 24.02 0.23 -8.08
N GLU A 221 23.81 1.19 -7.22
CA GLU A 221 24.83 1.77 -6.31
C GLU A 221 24.95 1.02 -4.97
N ALA A 222 24.07 0.04 -4.70
CA ALA A 222 24.08 -0.70 -3.43
C ALA A 222 25.34 -1.56 -3.26
N ASP A 223 25.95 -1.45 -2.11
CA ASP A 223 27.05 -2.33 -1.70
C ASP A 223 26.54 -3.74 -1.33
N VAL A 224 27.49 -4.64 -1.02
CA VAL A 224 27.18 -6.05 -0.68
C VAL A 224 26.27 -6.15 0.55
N ALA A 225 26.50 -5.31 1.56
CA ALA A 225 25.69 -5.34 2.79
C ALA A 225 24.27 -4.88 2.51
N ARG A 226 24.09 -3.82 1.73
CA ARG A 226 22.78 -3.32 1.32
C ARG A 226 22.02 -4.32 0.45
N LYS A 227 22.70 -4.95 -0.52
CA LYS A 227 22.11 -6.02 -1.32
C LYS A 227 21.63 -7.20 -0.47
N ALA A 228 22.42 -7.60 0.54
CA ALA A 228 22.01 -8.63 1.48
C ALA A 228 20.74 -8.23 2.27
N GLN A 229 20.60 -6.99 2.68
CA GLN A 229 19.38 -6.47 3.33
C GLN A 229 18.18 -6.49 2.37
N LEU A 230 18.34 -6.06 1.11
CA LEU A 230 17.28 -6.10 0.11
C LEU A 230 16.73 -7.52 -0.12
N ARG A 231 17.58 -8.54 -0.07
CA ARG A 231 17.16 -9.96 -0.20
C ARG A 231 16.32 -10.47 0.97
N THR A 232 16.25 -9.74 2.08
CA THR A 232 15.38 -10.09 3.22
C THR A 232 13.93 -9.65 3.06
N VAL A 233 13.61 -8.93 1.99
CA VAL A 233 12.24 -8.51 1.61
C VAL A 233 11.80 -9.36 0.42
N GLN A 234 10.55 -9.84 0.44
CA GLN A 234 9.94 -10.47 -0.73
C GLN A 234 9.45 -9.38 -1.69
N TRP A 235 9.98 -9.37 -2.91
CA TRP A 235 9.67 -8.36 -3.92
C TRP A 235 8.71 -8.90 -4.96
N PHE A 236 7.64 -8.14 -5.20
CA PHE A 236 6.69 -8.35 -6.29
C PHE A 236 6.65 -7.09 -7.14
N VAL A 237 6.74 -7.25 -8.44
CA VAL A 237 6.69 -6.16 -9.41
C VAL A 237 5.85 -6.62 -10.59
N ASP A 238 4.86 -5.84 -10.96
CA ASP A 238 4.13 -6.02 -12.21
C ASP A 238 3.98 -4.69 -12.96
N CYS A 239 3.71 -4.79 -14.24
CA CYS A 239 3.38 -3.66 -15.10
C CYS A 239 2.68 -4.19 -16.35
N GLY A 240 1.65 -3.51 -16.81
CA GLY A 240 0.98 -3.86 -18.06
C GLY A 240 1.93 -3.69 -19.26
N ASP A 241 1.73 -4.50 -20.30
CA ASP A 241 2.57 -4.51 -21.51
C ASP A 241 2.41 -3.23 -22.35
N ASP A 242 1.28 -2.55 -22.25
CA ASP A 242 1.02 -1.25 -22.88
C ASP A 242 1.23 -0.04 -21.96
N ASP A 243 1.74 -0.25 -20.73
CA ASP A 243 1.96 0.82 -19.77
C ASP A 243 3.25 1.60 -20.09
N PHE A 244 3.17 2.93 -20.14
CA PHE A 244 4.33 3.80 -20.39
C PHE A 244 5.44 3.68 -19.33
N LEU A 245 5.18 3.06 -18.19
CA LEU A 245 6.14 2.78 -17.12
C LEU A 245 6.84 1.41 -17.27
N LEU A 246 6.45 0.59 -18.27
CA LEU A 246 6.92 -0.78 -18.43
C LEU A 246 8.44 -0.89 -18.43
N ASP A 247 9.12 -0.11 -19.27
CA ASP A 247 10.58 -0.18 -19.41
C ASP A 247 11.29 0.04 -18.08
N ARG A 248 10.81 0.95 -17.24
CA ARG A 248 11.41 1.23 -15.93
C ARG A 248 11.12 0.14 -14.91
N ASN A 249 9.98 -0.50 -15.00
CA ASN A 249 9.65 -1.66 -14.15
C ASN A 249 10.49 -2.88 -14.53
N ILE A 250 10.71 -3.13 -15.84
CA ILE A 250 11.63 -4.17 -16.32
C ILE A 250 13.07 -3.89 -15.86
N GLU A 251 13.55 -2.66 -16.02
CA GLU A 251 14.89 -2.26 -15.58
C GLU A 251 15.09 -2.46 -14.07
N PHE A 252 14.11 -2.06 -13.27
CA PHE A 252 14.12 -2.30 -11.82
C PHE A 252 14.14 -3.79 -11.49
N PHE A 253 13.27 -4.59 -12.12
CA PHE A 253 13.25 -6.04 -11.93
C PHE A 253 14.60 -6.68 -12.24
N GLN A 254 15.23 -6.30 -13.36
CA GLN A 254 16.56 -6.80 -13.74
C GLN A 254 17.64 -6.38 -12.74
N ALA A 255 17.63 -5.12 -12.27
CA ALA A 255 18.54 -4.63 -11.25
C ALA A 255 18.40 -5.41 -9.94
N MET A 256 17.17 -5.64 -9.46
CA MET A 256 16.90 -6.42 -8.26
C MET A 256 17.30 -7.90 -8.40
N ARG A 257 17.06 -8.49 -9.55
CA ARG A 257 17.46 -9.89 -9.84
C ARG A 257 18.98 -10.09 -9.80
N ASN A 258 19.73 -9.08 -10.21
CA ASN A 258 21.19 -9.11 -10.26
C ASN A 258 21.85 -8.65 -8.94
N ALA A 259 21.07 -8.16 -8.01
CA ALA A 259 21.53 -7.71 -6.70
C ALA A 259 21.56 -8.83 -5.67
#